data_7e156638d1488069d23ca6fb3024fd5c
#
_entry.id   7e156638d1488069d23ca6fb3024fd5c
#
_cell.length_a   1.000
_cell.length_b   1.000
_cell.length_c   1.000
_cell.angle_alpha   90.00
_cell.angle_beta   90.00
_cell.angle_gamma   90.00
#
_symmetry.space_group_name_H-M   'P 1'
#
loop_
_entity.id
_entity.type
_entity.pdbx_description
1 polymer ?
#
loop_
_entity_poly.entity_id
_entity_poly.type
_entity_poly.pdbx_seq_one_letter_code
_entity_poly.pdbx_strand_id
1 'polypeptide(L)'
;MSASQQADRRADVIVIGGGIMGTTTAFFLRRRNPACSVILLERGLTGQQASGVNFGGVRRQGRALPQLAMANRSLNTWQRSRELLGEDIEFLPSGHTRVCYHPHDAETFDRYAADARAYGLDLEVLHGKAMFDRFPFLGREVLAASISPLDGHANPRLAAPAFGRAAARLGAQVVENTEITHVEKDGDGFRVETAAGVVYRAAQLVICAGAWASRLTEQFGEPVPLRASGPQMSVTEPVPYIFKSSMGVFTSIKQEGIYFRQIPRGNIIIGGGPPGPADALTRRASVLPINTVRQIAQLRRLVPAMAPLHVIRVWSGVESYLPDNEPVIGRSSTTDGLFYAFGFSGSGFQIGPGVGETLAELIDTGNTPIPLDPFSVSRFAAFASSSQAQPVAATS
;
A
#
# COMPACT_ATOMS: atom_id res chain seq x y z
N MET A 1 -12.51 -32.29 19.76
CA MET A 1 -11.64 -31.10 19.86
C MET A 1 -11.34 -30.89 21.34
N SER A 2 -10.09 -30.93 21.75
CA SER A 2 -9.71 -30.85 23.18
C SER A 2 -9.77 -29.38 23.68
N ALA A 3 -9.94 -29.19 24.96
CA ALA A 3 -9.97 -27.87 25.61
C ALA A 3 -8.71 -27.01 25.36
N SER A 4 -7.59 -27.62 24.98
CA SER A 4 -6.35 -26.93 24.62
C SER A 4 -6.44 -26.16 23.30
N GLN A 5 -7.31 -26.57 22.35
CA GLN A 5 -7.53 -25.83 21.09
C GLN A 5 -8.45 -24.60 21.26
N GLN A 6 -9.14 -24.47 22.39
CA GLN A 6 -10.04 -23.35 22.66
C GLN A 6 -9.33 -22.17 23.36
N ALA A 7 -8.22 -22.45 24.06
CA ALA A 7 -7.42 -21.41 24.78
C ALA A 7 -6.66 -20.48 23.82
N ASP A 8 -6.27 -20.96 22.63
CA ASP A 8 -5.45 -20.23 21.66
C ASP A 8 -6.22 -19.24 20.76
N ARG A 9 -7.52 -19.03 21.00
CA ARG A 9 -8.37 -18.17 20.18
C ARG A 9 -8.72 -16.82 20.83
N ARG A 10 -7.99 -16.46 21.86
CA ARG A 10 -8.11 -15.17 22.55
C ARG A 10 -6.79 -14.41 22.46
N ALA A 11 -6.87 -13.11 22.24
CA ALA A 11 -5.73 -12.21 22.24
C ALA A 11 -6.13 -10.83 22.79
N ASP A 12 -5.14 -9.99 23.08
CA ASP A 12 -5.39 -8.58 23.37
C ASP A 12 -5.81 -7.85 22.10
N VAL A 13 -5.15 -8.18 20.97
CA VAL A 13 -5.42 -7.56 19.66
C VAL A 13 -5.60 -8.63 18.58
N ILE A 14 -6.67 -8.53 17.80
CA ILE A 14 -6.84 -9.26 16.54
C ILE A 14 -6.60 -8.27 15.39
N VAL A 15 -5.79 -8.69 14.42
CA VAL A 15 -5.56 -7.97 13.16
C VAL A 15 -6.16 -8.78 12.02
N ILE A 16 -7.09 -8.21 11.26
CA ILE A 16 -7.71 -8.86 10.09
C ILE A 16 -7.05 -8.35 8.81
N GLY A 17 -6.41 -9.25 8.08
CA GLY A 17 -5.72 -9.01 6.81
C GLY A 17 -4.19 -9.08 6.91
N GLY A 18 -3.59 -10.04 6.23
CA GLY A 18 -2.14 -10.30 6.16
C GLY A 18 -1.41 -9.53 5.06
N GLY A 19 -1.93 -8.38 4.61
CA GLY A 19 -1.23 -7.45 3.76
C GLY A 19 -0.15 -6.67 4.52
N ILE A 20 0.53 -5.73 3.82
CA ILE A 20 1.62 -4.95 4.43
C ILE A 20 1.15 -4.17 5.68
N MET A 21 -0.10 -3.69 5.70
CA MET A 21 -0.65 -2.94 6.84
C MET A 21 -0.79 -3.84 8.07
N GLY A 22 -1.44 -5.00 7.93
CA GLY A 22 -1.67 -5.89 9.07
C GLY A 22 -0.40 -6.56 9.57
N THR A 23 0.49 -6.98 8.68
CA THR A 23 1.75 -7.62 9.09
C THR A 23 2.69 -6.67 9.82
N THR A 24 2.77 -5.41 9.36
CA THR A 24 3.57 -4.38 10.04
C THR A 24 2.93 -3.96 11.36
N THR A 25 1.59 -3.84 11.43
CA THR A 25 0.88 -3.58 12.70
C THR A 25 1.15 -4.68 13.72
N ALA A 26 1.00 -5.95 13.35
CA ALA A 26 1.29 -7.08 14.23
C ALA A 26 2.76 -7.12 14.68
N PHE A 27 3.70 -6.85 13.74
CA PHE A 27 5.13 -6.77 14.04
C PHE A 27 5.44 -5.68 15.06
N PHE A 28 4.96 -4.45 14.83
CA PHE A 28 5.26 -3.34 15.71
C PHE A 28 4.55 -3.44 17.06
N LEU A 29 3.33 -4.00 17.14
CA LEU A 29 2.66 -4.30 18.41
C LEU A 29 3.54 -5.22 19.27
N ARG A 30 3.97 -6.35 18.72
CA ARG A 30 4.81 -7.30 19.43
C ARG A 30 6.18 -6.76 19.79
N ARG A 31 6.74 -5.91 18.93
CA ARG A 31 8.04 -5.27 19.17
C ARG A 31 7.98 -4.23 20.29
N ARG A 32 6.90 -3.44 20.36
CA ARG A 32 6.69 -2.40 21.37
C ARG A 32 6.32 -3.00 22.72
N ASN A 33 5.40 -3.94 22.72
CA ASN A 33 4.85 -4.56 23.92
C ASN A 33 4.88 -6.09 23.80
N PRO A 34 5.95 -6.73 24.26
CA PRO A 34 6.06 -8.19 24.26
C PRO A 34 5.00 -8.91 25.12
N ALA A 35 4.32 -8.23 26.03
CA ALA A 35 3.22 -8.80 26.80
C ALA A 35 1.88 -8.80 26.04
N CYS A 36 1.70 -7.91 25.06
CA CYS A 36 0.49 -7.82 24.24
C CYS A 36 0.38 -9.05 23.33
N SER A 37 -0.61 -9.90 23.51
CA SER A 37 -0.91 -11.03 22.64
C SER A 37 -1.57 -10.55 21.33
N VAL A 38 -1.07 -11.02 20.17
CA VAL A 38 -1.56 -10.61 18.86
C VAL A 38 -1.89 -11.82 18.00
N ILE A 39 -3.09 -11.85 17.43
CA ILE A 39 -3.49 -12.82 16.38
C ILE A 39 -3.72 -12.05 15.09
N LEU A 40 -3.02 -12.44 14.01
CA LEU A 40 -3.24 -11.94 12.67
C LEU A 40 -3.97 -13.01 11.86
N LEU A 41 -5.14 -12.66 11.32
CA LEU A 41 -5.99 -13.54 10.53
C LEU A 41 -5.95 -13.13 9.06
N GLU A 42 -5.49 -14.03 8.19
CA GLU A 42 -5.40 -13.81 6.75
C GLU A 42 -6.23 -14.86 5.99
N ARG A 43 -7.07 -14.40 5.08
CA ARG A 43 -7.96 -15.25 4.29
C ARG A 43 -7.22 -16.21 3.36
N GLY A 44 -6.12 -15.78 2.78
CA GLY A 44 -5.25 -16.59 1.91
C GLY A 44 -3.85 -16.73 2.50
N LEU A 45 -2.84 -16.39 1.72
CA LEU A 45 -1.45 -16.33 2.16
C LEU A 45 -1.04 -14.88 2.40
N THR A 46 -0.23 -14.67 3.41
CA THR A 46 0.32 -13.36 3.77
C THR A 46 0.98 -12.68 2.58
N GLY A 47 0.59 -11.44 2.29
CA GLY A 47 1.14 -10.63 1.21
C GLY A 47 0.69 -10.99 -0.20
N GLN A 48 -0.22 -11.92 -0.39
CA GLN A 48 -0.57 -12.47 -1.72
C GLN A 48 -1.35 -11.49 -2.61
N GLN A 49 -2.12 -10.55 -2.02
CA GLN A 49 -2.94 -9.58 -2.77
C GLN A 49 -2.15 -8.30 -3.11
N ALA A 50 -2.77 -7.12 -3.07
CA ALA A 50 -2.16 -5.83 -3.44
C ALA A 50 -0.71 -5.66 -2.93
N SER A 51 -0.42 -6.14 -1.72
CA SER A 51 0.90 -6.04 -1.10
C SER A 51 2.00 -6.83 -1.82
N GLY A 52 1.66 -7.90 -2.53
CA GLY A 52 2.64 -8.75 -3.25
C GLY A 52 2.66 -8.57 -4.75
N VAL A 53 1.64 -7.92 -5.33
CA VAL A 53 1.51 -7.78 -6.79
C VAL A 53 1.81 -6.38 -7.31
N ASN A 54 2.09 -5.42 -6.41
CA ASN A 54 2.38 -4.05 -6.76
C ASN A 54 3.78 -3.87 -7.37
N PHE A 55 4.09 -2.63 -7.76
CA PHE A 55 5.35 -2.26 -8.38
C PHE A 55 6.59 -2.40 -7.47
N GLY A 56 6.40 -2.34 -6.15
CA GLY A 56 7.50 -2.36 -5.18
C GLY A 56 8.19 -1.01 -4.99
N GLY A 57 7.56 0.10 -5.36
CA GLY A 57 8.13 1.44 -5.16
C GLY A 57 8.14 1.85 -3.69
N VAL A 58 9.32 2.16 -3.17
CA VAL A 58 9.50 2.77 -1.85
C VAL A 58 9.72 4.27 -2.06
N ARG A 59 8.60 4.98 -2.25
CA ARG A 59 8.57 6.36 -2.74
C ARG A 59 7.82 7.29 -1.79
N ARG A 60 8.46 8.37 -1.33
CA ARG A 60 7.85 9.45 -0.53
C ARG A 60 7.34 10.59 -1.42
N GLN A 61 8.13 11.00 -2.42
CA GLN A 61 7.75 12.15 -3.25
C GLN A 61 6.41 11.98 -3.96
N GLY A 62 5.65 13.09 -4.08
CA GLY A 62 4.34 13.12 -4.71
C GLY A 62 3.23 12.43 -3.92
N ARG A 63 3.40 12.29 -2.60
CA ARG A 63 2.33 11.99 -1.66
C ARG A 63 1.62 13.28 -1.25
N ALA A 64 0.38 13.17 -0.79
CA ALA A 64 -0.24 14.27 -0.08
C ALA A 64 0.59 14.63 1.16
N LEU A 65 0.74 15.91 1.44
CA LEU A 65 1.61 16.41 2.51
C LEU A 65 1.32 15.77 3.88
N PRO A 66 0.05 15.56 4.30
CA PRO A 66 -0.25 14.90 5.57
C PRO A 66 0.29 13.46 5.68
N GLN A 67 0.48 12.76 4.55
CA GLN A 67 1.05 11.41 4.55
C GLN A 67 2.56 11.38 4.82
N LEU A 68 3.27 12.49 4.66
CA LEU A 68 4.74 12.53 4.69
C LEU A 68 5.31 12.14 6.05
N ALA A 69 4.66 12.48 7.15
CA ALA A 69 5.10 12.08 8.49
C ALA A 69 5.19 10.54 8.62
N MET A 70 4.14 9.82 8.23
CA MET A 70 4.15 8.35 8.20
C MET A 70 5.11 7.80 7.15
N ALA A 71 5.21 8.45 5.99
CA ALA A 71 6.11 8.02 4.93
C ALA A 71 7.60 8.15 5.33
N ASN A 72 7.97 9.17 6.09
CA ASN A 72 9.32 9.34 6.65
C ASN A 72 9.60 8.28 7.73
N ARG A 73 8.65 8.05 8.66
CA ARG A 73 8.73 6.95 9.64
C ARG A 73 8.93 5.61 8.92
N SER A 74 8.20 5.38 7.87
CA SER A 74 8.28 4.19 7.05
C SER A 74 9.63 4.02 6.37
N LEU A 75 10.21 5.10 5.81
CA LEU A 75 11.54 5.04 5.18
C LEU A 75 12.62 4.55 6.16
N ASN A 76 12.60 5.02 7.41
CA ASN A 76 13.51 4.53 8.45
C ASN A 76 13.39 3.01 8.64
N THR A 77 12.18 2.47 8.61
CA THR A 77 11.95 1.01 8.68
C THR A 77 12.47 0.30 7.43
N TRP A 78 12.25 0.83 6.23
CA TRP A 78 12.78 0.26 4.99
C TRP A 78 14.32 0.19 5.00
N GLN A 79 14.98 1.27 5.41
CA GLN A 79 16.45 1.33 5.49
C GLN A 79 17.05 0.32 6.47
N ARG A 80 16.31 -0.01 7.53
CA ARG A 80 16.71 -0.97 8.56
C ARG A 80 16.05 -2.34 8.38
N SER A 81 15.39 -2.58 7.25
CA SER A 81 14.57 -3.78 7.07
C SER A 81 15.33 -5.09 7.30
N ARG A 82 16.55 -5.20 6.81
CA ARG A 82 17.40 -6.41 7.02
C ARG A 82 17.67 -6.65 8.51
N GLU A 83 17.99 -5.61 9.27
CA GLU A 83 18.18 -5.67 10.73
C GLU A 83 16.89 -6.08 11.45
N LEU A 84 15.81 -5.40 11.12
CA LEU A 84 14.52 -5.59 11.80
C LEU A 84 13.87 -6.93 11.51
N LEU A 85 13.99 -7.41 10.27
CA LEU A 85 13.30 -8.60 9.79
C LEU A 85 14.20 -9.85 9.82
N GLY A 86 15.52 -9.70 9.95
CA GLY A 86 16.46 -10.82 9.89
C GLY A 86 16.55 -11.51 8.52
N GLU A 87 15.99 -10.89 7.49
CA GLU A 87 15.95 -11.40 6.11
C GLU A 87 15.98 -10.27 5.08
N ASP A 88 16.43 -10.58 3.88
CA ASP A 88 16.56 -9.60 2.80
C ASP A 88 15.25 -9.53 1.99
N ILE A 89 14.65 -8.37 1.95
CA ILE A 89 13.47 -8.06 1.14
C ILE A 89 13.82 -7.33 -0.16
N GLU A 90 15.09 -7.35 -0.54
CA GLU A 90 15.64 -6.70 -1.74
C GLU A 90 15.34 -5.19 -1.77
N PHE A 91 15.42 -4.52 -0.60
CA PHE A 91 15.30 -3.07 -0.57
C PHE A 91 16.57 -2.42 -1.10
N LEU A 92 16.41 -1.61 -2.14
CA LEU A 92 17.48 -0.81 -2.75
C LEU A 92 17.13 0.67 -2.62
N PRO A 93 17.93 1.47 -1.87
CA PRO A 93 17.79 2.92 -1.79
C PRO A 93 18.37 3.57 -3.06
N SER A 94 17.78 3.28 -4.19
CA SER A 94 18.27 3.64 -5.52
C SER A 94 17.88 5.05 -5.97
N GLY A 95 17.15 5.77 -5.14
CA GLY A 95 16.47 7.00 -5.50
C GLY A 95 15.17 6.75 -6.27
N HIS A 96 14.38 7.80 -6.38
CA HIS A 96 13.21 7.85 -7.25
C HIS A 96 13.18 9.18 -7.99
N THR A 97 12.95 9.13 -9.32
CA THR A 97 12.89 10.29 -10.19
C THR A 97 11.50 10.38 -10.81
N ARG A 98 10.85 11.53 -10.68
CA ARG A 98 9.64 11.88 -11.45
C ARG A 98 10.03 12.82 -12.56
N VAL A 99 9.47 12.63 -13.74
CA VAL A 99 9.66 13.53 -14.89
C VAL A 99 8.32 13.97 -15.45
N CYS A 100 8.29 15.01 -16.24
CA CYS A 100 7.04 15.50 -16.84
C CYS A 100 7.27 15.96 -18.29
N TYR A 101 6.16 16.03 -19.06
CA TYR A 101 6.12 16.49 -20.45
C TYR A 101 5.44 17.84 -20.61
N HIS A 102 4.74 18.34 -19.59
CA HIS A 102 3.93 19.55 -19.70
C HIS A 102 4.45 20.63 -18.77
N PRO A 103 4.45 21.93 -19.19
CA PRO A 103 4.96 23.04 -18.38
C PRO A 103 4.26 23.15 -17.02
N HIS A 104 2.94 22.99 -16.97
CA HIS A 104 2.19 23.02 -15.72
C HIS A 104 2.63 21.94 -14.72
N ASP A 105 3.00 20.75 -15.20
CA ASP A 105 3.51 19.68 -14.35
C ASP A 105 4.92 20.00 -13.83
N ALA A 106 5.73 20.70 -14.63
CA ALA A 106 7.05 21.17 -14.20
C ALA A 106 6.94 22.21 -13.05
N GLU A 107 6.06 23.19 -13.18
CA GLU A 107 5.76 24.16 -12.12
C GLU A 107 5.26 23.46 -10.84
N THR A 108 4.52 22.35 -10.99
CA THR A 108 4.06 21.56 -9.86
C THR A 108 5.23 20.88 -9.13
N PHE A 109 6.30 20.51 -9.82
CA PHE A 109 7.50 19.96 -9.16
C PHE A 109 8.16 21.00 -8.25
N ASP A 110 8.35 22.23 -8.74
CA ASP A 110 8.97 23.30 -7.95
C ASP A 110 8.13 23.64 -6.70
N ARG A 111 6.83 23.81 -6.88
CA ARG A 111 5.89 24.09 -5.79
C ARG A 111 5.87 22.96 -4.76
N TYR A 112 5.71 21.71 -5.22
CA TYR A 112 5.68 20.56 -4.32
C TYR A 112 7.01 20.38 -3.58
N ALA A 113 8.15 20.63 -4.20
CA ALA A 113 9.46 20.55 -3.55
C ALA A 113 9.59 21.59 -2.43
N ALA A 114 9.08 22.81 -2.65
CA ALA A 114 9.06 23.85 -1.63
C ALA A 114 8.17 23.45 -0.44
N ASP A 115 6.94 22.99 -0.70
CA ASP A 115 5.97 22.62 0.33
C ASP A 115 6.42 21.38 1.13
N ALA A 116 6.93 20.35 0.46
CA ALA A 116 7.33 19.10 1.07
C ALA A 116 8.53 19.21 2.01
N ARG A 117 9.37 20.24 1.82
CA ARG A 117 10.53 20.51 2.69
C ARG A 117 10.12 20.71 4.14
N ALA A 118 9.02 21.40 4.40
CA ALA A 118 8.48 21.60 5.75
C ALA A 118 8.08 20.28 6.43
N TYR A 119 7.85 19.23 5.65
CA TYR A 119 7.52 17.88 6.12
C TYR A 119 8.71 16.92 6.10
N GLY A 120 9.94 17.42 5.96
CA GLY A 120 11.17 16.62 5.98
C GLY A 120 11.43 15.82 4.70
N LEU A 121 10.91 16.28 3.55
CA LEU A 121 11.20 15.72 2.25
C LEU A 121 11.90 16.73 1.36
N ASP A 122 13.23 16.60 1.25
CA ASP A 122 14.03 17.38 0.33
C ASP A 122 14.04 16.73 -1.06
N LEU A 123 13.73 17.53 -2.07
CA LEU A 123 13.71 17.12 -3.47
C LEU A 123 14.64 18.02 -4.27
N GLU A 124 15.41 17.42 -5.18
CA GLU A 124 16.17 18.12 -6.19
C GLU A 124 15.30 18.24 -7.46
N VAL A 125 15.08 19.47 -7.93
CA VAL A 125 14.34 19.70 -9.18
C VAL A 125 15.32 20.20 -10.24
N LEU A 126 15.33 19.53 -11.40
CA LEU A 126 16.21 19.82 -12.53
C LEU A 126 15.40 20.17 -13.77
N HIS A 127 15.86 21.21 -14.48
CA HIS A 127 15.28 21.68 -15.72
C HIS A 127 16.33 21.72 -16.85
N GLY A 128 15.88 21.65 -18.10
CA GLY A 128 16.70 21.90 -19.30
C GLY A 128 18.02 21.12 -19.32
N LYS A 129 19.13 21.82 -19.56
CA LYS A 129 20.44 21.19 -19.74
C LYS A 129 20.88 20.36 -18.54
N ALA A 130 20.70 20.84 -17.32
CA ALA A 130 21.10 20.13 -16.10
C ALA A 130 20.40 18.79 -15.96
N MET A 131 19.12 18.70 -16.34
CA MET A 131 18.37 17.46 -16.36
C MET A 131 18.94 16.46 -17.38
N PHE A 132 19.23 16.90 -18.61
CA PHE A 132 19.79 16.03 -19.66
C PHE A 132 21.24 15.63 -19.39
N ASP A 133 22.03 16.48 -18.74
CA ASP A 133 23.38 16.11 -18.28
C ASP A 133 23.30 14.99 -17.22
N ARG A 134 22.30 15.03 -16.34
CA ARG A 134 22.08 14.01 -15.29
C ARG A 134 21.46 12.73 -15.84
N PHE A 135 20.56 12.85 -16.82
CA PHE A 135 19.81 11.75 -17.42
C PHE A 135 19.88 11.81 -18.96
N PRO A 136 21.04 11.51 -19.57
CA PRO A 136 21.25 11.68 -21.01
C PRO A 136 20.44 10.71 -21.89
N PHE A 137 19.83 9.70 -21.28
CA PHE A 137 18.98 8.71 -21.94
C PHE A 137 17.51 9.15 -22.09
N LEU A 138 17.10 10.27 -21.48
CA LEU A 138 15.72 10.76 -21.55
C LEU A 138 15.38 11.27 -22.96
N GLY A 139 14.14 11.02 -23.36
CA GLY A 139 13.54 11.60 -24.55
C GLY A 139 13.48 13.13 -24.49
N ARG A 140 13.65 13.78 -25.65
CA ARG A 140 13.76 15.24 -25.75
C ARG A 140 12.49 16.02 -25.36
N GLU A 141 11.36 15.32 -25.22
CA GLU A 141 10.09 15.90 -24.78
C GLU A 141 10.00 16.13 -23.26
N VAL A 142 10.94 15.57 -22.49
CA VAL A 142 10.96 15.74 -21.02
C VAL A 142 11.40 17.16 -20.68
N LEU A 143 10.61 17.84 -19.84
CA LEU A 143 10.83 19.25 -19.48
C LEU A 143 11.52 19.43 -18.13
N ALA A 144 11.20 18.57 -17.14
CA ALA A 144 11.76 18.66 -15.80
C ALA A 144 11.85 17.28 -15.15
N ALA A 145 12.72 17.18 -14.15
CA ALA A 145 12.87 16.02 -13.27
C ALA A 145 12.86 16.45 -11.80
N SER A 146 12.11 15.72 -10.98
CA SER A 146 12.10 15.85 -9.51
C SER A 146 12.69 14.57 -8.92
N ILE A 147 13.70 14.67 -8.08
CA ILE A 147 14.52 13.57 -7.58
C ILE A 147 14.41 13.49 -6.07
N SER A 148 14.08 12.30 -5.55
CA SER A 148 14.16 11.96 -4.13
C SER A 148 15.29 10.93 -3.93
N PRO A 149 16.46 11.32 -3.42
CA PRO A 149 17.64 10.45 -3.42
C PRO A 149 17.54 9.28 -2.42
N LEU A 150 16.76 9.42 -1.35
CA LEU A 150 16.60 8.39 -0.33
C LEU A 150 15.46 7.40 -0.59
N ASP A 151 14.63 7.67 -1.57
CA ASP A 151 13.60 6.75 -2.03
C ASP A 151 14.24 5.57 -2.78
N GLY A 152 13.44 4.58 -3.15
CA GLY A 152 13.96 3.42 -3.87
C GLY A 152 12.89 2.42 -4.21
N HIS A 153 13.23 1.15 -4.12
CA HIS A 153 12.29 0.06 -4.34
C HIS A 153 12.66 -1.20 -3.53
N ALA A 154 11.67 -2.07 -3.32
CA ALA A 154 11.87 -3.38 -2.69
C ALA A 154 11.10 -4.45 -3.47
N ASN A 155 11.32 -5.71 -3.10
CA ASN A 155 10.52 -6.81 -3.65
C ASN A 155 9.19 -6.93 -2.90
N PRO A 156 8.05 -6.57 -3.51
CA PRO A 156 6.75 -6.58 -2.83
C PRO A 156 6.33 -8.00 -2.42
N ARG A 157 6.81 -9.03 -3.12
CA ARG A 157 6.49 -10.43 -2.80
C ARG A 157 7.18 -10.94 -1.54
N LEU A 158 8.23 -10.25 -1.09
CA LEU A 158 8.99 -10.60 0.09
C LEU A 158 8.59 -9.76 1.32
N ALA A 159 8.23 -8.49 1.12
CA ALA A 159 8.08 -7.54 2.21
C ALA A 159 7.00 -7.93 3.23
N ALA A 160 5.73 -8.05 2.83
CA ALA A 160 4.66 -8.39 3.77
C ALA A 160 4.84 -9.78 4.42
N PRO A 161 5.22 -10.85 3.68
CA PRO A 161 5.56 -12.14 4.31
C PRO A 161 6.71 -12.05 5.32
N ALA A 162 7.75 -11.24 5.06
CA ALA A 162 8.87 -11.06 5.98
C ALA A 162 8.44 -10.40 7.29
N PHE A 163 7.60 -9.34 7.22
CA PHE A 163 7.00 -8.75 8.41
C PHE A 163 6.12 -9.74 9.17
N GLY A 164 5.32 -10.55 8.47
CA GLY A 164 4.51 -11.61 9.08
C GLY A 164 5.36 -12.63 9.86
N ARG A 165 6.44 -13.13 9.22
CA ARG A 165 7.38 -14.04 9.88
C ARG A 165 8.12 -13.38 11.06
N ALA A 166 8.49 -12.11 10.92
CA ALA A 166 9.11 -11.37 12.01
C ALA A 166 8.15 -11.17 13.19
N ALA A 167 6.87 -10.86 12.93
CA ALA A 167 5.83 -10.81 13.95
C ALA A 167 5.66 -12.16 14.67
N ALA A 168 5.65 -13.26 13.91
CA ALA A 168 5.56 -14.61 14.47
C ALA A 168 6.78 -14.95 15.37
N ARG A 169 8.00 -14.58 14.96
CA ARG A 169 9.20 -14.75 15.81
C ARG A 169 9.11 -13.95 17.11
N LEU A 170 8.40 -12.83 17.11
CA LEU A 170 8.13 -12.03 18.31
C LEU A 170 6.91 -12.54 19.10
N GLY A 171 6.28 -13.66 18.69
CA GLY A 171 5.20 -14.32 19.38
C GLY A 171 3.79 -13.91 18.94
N ALA A 172 3.61 -13.25 17.80
CA ALA A 172 2.28 -13.13 17.19
C ALA A 172 1.85 -14.46 16.58
N GLN A 173 0.55 -14.78 16.69
CA GLN A 173 -0.02 -15.91 15.94
C GLN A 173 -0.45 -15.40 14.56
N VAL A 174 0.19 -15.89 13.49
CA VAL A 174 -0.19 -15.61 12.10
C VAL A 174 -0.96 -16.82 11.56
N VAL A 175 -2.25 -16.62 11.30
CA VAL A 175 -3.18 -17.69 10.89
C VAL A 175 -3.62 -17.41 9.46
N GLU A 176 -3.06 -18.13 8.53
CA GLU A 176 -3.39 -18.06 7.10
C GLU A 176 -4.60 -18.97 6.76
N ASN A 177 -5.13 -18.80 5.53
CA ASN A 177 -6.29 -19.55 5.02
C ASN A 177 -7.52 -19.47 5.93
N THR A 178 -7.72 -18.29 6.57
CA THR A 178 -8.76 -18.04 7.55
C THR A 178 -9.61 -16.82 7.14
N GLU A 179 -10.68 -17.08 6.41
CA GLU A 179 -11.60 -16.03 5.93
C GLU A 179 -12.54 -15.61 7.07
N ILE A 180 -12.60 -14.30 7.32
CA ILE A 180 -13.52 -13.70 8.30
C ILE A 180 -14.82 -13.32 7.59
N THR A 181 -15.94 -13.76 8.15
CA THR A 181 -17.27 -13.50 7.62
C THR A 181 -18.07 -12.53 8.50
N HIS A 182 -17.85 -12.57 9.82
CA HIS A 182 -18.57 -11.73 10.76
C HIS A 182 -17.66 -11.18 11.85
N VAL A 183 -17.90 -9.91 12.22
CA VAL A 183 -17.22 -9.20 13.29
C VAL A 183 -18.26 -8.39 14.07
N GLU A 184 -18.22 -8.44 15.40
CA GLU A 184 -19.15 -7.69 16.24
C GLU A 184 -18.48 -7.25 17.53
N LYS A 185 -19.02 -6.18 18.14
CA LYS A 185 -18.70 -5.82 19.52
C LYS A 185 -19.35 -6.84 20.45
N ASP A 186 -18.58 -7.37 21.42
CA ASP A 186 -19.03 -8.38 22.37
C ASP A 186 -18.56 -8.00 23.78
N GLY A 187 -19.44 -7.36 24.53
CA GLY A 187 -19.10 -6.71 25.80
C GLY A 187 -18.02 -5.61 25.58
N ASP A 188 -16.94 -5.69 26.34
CA ASP A 188 -15.82 -4.74 26.24
C ASP A 188 -14.84 -5.10 25.11
N GLY A 189 -15.02 -6.26 24.46
CA GLY A 189 -14.15 -6.76 23.39
C GLY A 189 -14.87 -6.97 22.07
N PHE A 190 -14.28 -7.84 21.25
CA PHE A 190 -14.75 -8.18 19.90
C PHE A 190 -14.86 -9.69 19.75
N ARG A 191 -15.89 -10.10 19.01
CA ARG A 191 -16.06 -11.45 18.50
C ARG A 191 -15.83 -11.44 16.99
N VAL A 192 -14.98 -12.36 16.53
CA VAL A 192 -14.58 -12.50 15.11
C VAL A 192 -14.87 -13.93 14.69
N GLU A 193 -15.73 -14.11 13.69
CA GLU A 193 -16.16 -15.42 13.19
C GLU A 193 -15.61 -15.67 11.78
N THR A 194 -15.10 -16.88 11.59
CA THR A 194 -14.56 -17.34 10.32
C THR A 194 -15.61 -18.08 9.50
N ALA A 195 -15.38 -18.19 8.19
CA ALA A 195 -16.21 -19.00 7.29
C ALA A 195 -16.29 -20.49 7.70
N ALA A 196 -15.34 -21.00 8.49
CA ALA A 196 -15.34 -22.34 9.04
C ALA A 196 -16.09 -22.46 10.40
N GLY A 197 -16.75 -21.39 10.85
CA GLY A 197 -17.46 -21.36 12.14
C GLY A 197 -16.56 -21.25 13.37
N VAL A 198 -15.26 -20.99 13.16
CA VAL A 198 -14.32 -20.78 14.27
C VAL A 198 -14.47 -19.36 14.79
N VAL A 199 -14.51 -19.20 16.12
CA VAL A 199 -14.66 -17.91 16.79
C VAL A 199 -13.35 -17.52 17.48
N TYR A 200 -12.89 -16.29 17.21
CA TYR A 200 -11.81 -15.61 17.92
C TYR A 200 -12.35 -14.45 18.74
N ARG A 201 -11.66 -14.07 19.81
CA ARG A 201 -12.04 -12.94 20.67
C ARG A 201 -10.82 -12.09 21.01
N ALA A 202 -11.02 -10.77 21.07
CA ALA A 202 -9.96 -9.85 21.50
C ALA A 202 -10.55 -8.63 22.20
N ALA A 203 -9.73 -7.95 23.00
CA ALA A 203 -10.08 -6.65 23.57
C ALA A 203 -10.11 -5.55 22.49
N GLN A 204 -9.23 -5.65 21.49
CA GLN A 204 -9.10 -4.67 20.42
C GLN A 204 -9.07 -5.36 19.05
N LEU A 205 -9.59 -4.66 18.02
CA LEU A 205 -9.69 -5.16 16.66
C LEU A 205 -9.08 -4.16 15.65
N VAL A 206 -8.27 -4.66 14.73
CA VAL A 206 -7.70 -3.87 13.63
C VAL A 206 -8.14 -4.44 12.29
N ILE A 207 -8.82 -3.65 11.46
CA ILE A 207 -9.24 -4.05 10.12
C ILE A 207 -8.27 -3.51 9.07
N CYS A 208 -7.45 -4.40 8.52
CA CYS A 208 -6.46 -4.16 7.45
C CYS A 208 -6.81 -4.92 6.17
N ALA A 209 -8.10 -5.11 5.89
CA ALA A 209 -8.59 -6.05 4.88
C ALA A 209 -8.57 -5.51 3.42
N GLY A 210 -7.86 -4.40 3.14
CA GLY A 210 -7.65 -3.84 1.80
C GLY A 210 -8.98 -3.58 1.06
N ALA A 211 -9.15 -4.16 -0.12
CA ALA A 211 -10.35 -3.98 -0.95
C ALA A 211 -11.62 -4.64 -0.35
N TRP A 212 -11.49 -5.39 0.72
CA TRP A 212 -12.61 -6.08 1.41
C TRP A 212 -12.99 -5.42 2.73
N ALA A 213 -12.33 -4.33 3.10
CA ALA A 213 -12.52 -3.69 4.40
C ALA A 213 -13.96 -3.16 4.58
N SER A 214 -14.59 -2.59 3.54
CA SER A 214 -15.94 -2.01 3.63
C SER A 214 -16.98 -3.01 4.15
N ARG A 215 -16.91 -4.28 3.72
CA ARG A 215 -17.80 -5.34 4.20
C ARG A 215 -17.73 -5.61 5.70
N LEU A 216 -16.58 -5.27 6.32
CA LEU A 216 -16.39 -5.42 7.77
C LEU A 216 -16.72 -4.12 8.50
N THR A 217 -16.41 -2.95 7.95
CA THR A 217 -16.72 -1.66 8.57
C THR A 217 -18.22 -1.37 8.59
N GLU A 218 -18.96 -1.84 7.57
CA GLU A 218 -20.42 -1.78 7.52
C GLU A 218 -21.09 -2.44 8.72
N GLN A 219 -20.49 -3.49 9.29
CA GLN A 219 -21.02 -4.20 10.47
C GLN A 219 -20.92 -3.35 11.73
N PHE A 220 -20.14 -2.27 11.70
CA PHE A 220 -20.04 -1.27 12.78
C PHE A 220 -20.74 0.06 12.42
N GLY A 221 -21.55 0.07 11.36
CA GLY A 221 -22.26 1.26 10.92
C GLY A 221 -21.36 2.31 10.23
N GLU A 222 -20.18 1.92 9.77
CA GLU A 222 -19.22 2.78 9.10
C GLU A 222 -18.96 2.33 7.64
N PRO A 223 -19.96 2.38 6.74
CA PRO A 223 -19.76 2.05 5.33
C PRO A 223 -18.83 3.07 4.67
N VAL A 224 -17.91 2.57 3.83
CA VAL A 224 -16.93 3.38 3.12
C VAL A 224 -17.02 3.13 1.62
N PRO A 225 -17.03 4.16 0.75
CA PRO A 225 -17.20 4.02 -0.69
C PRO A 225 -15.95 3.47 -1.39
N LEU A 226 -15.55 2.28 -0.99
CA LEU A 226 -14.35 1.60 -1.45
C LEU A 226 -14.59 0.96 -2.82
N ARG A 227 -13.75 1.26 -3.80
CA ARG A 227 -13.80 0.68 -5.13
C ARG A 227 -12.58 -0.18 -5.41
N ALA A 228 -12.80 -1.40 -5.91
CA ALA A 228 -11.74 -2.26 -6.42
C ALA A 228 -11.33 -1.85 -7.84
N SER A 229 -10.04 -1.86 -8.12
CA SER A 229 -9.46 -1.65 -9.45
C SER A 229 -8.20 -2.50 -9.64
N GLY A 230 -7.83 -2.77 -10.90
CA GLY A 230 -6.72 -3.63 -11.25
C GLY A 230 -5.57 -2.89 -11.92
N PRO A 231 -4.65 -2.24 -11.19
CA PRO A 231 -3.43 -1.72 -11.80
C PRO A 231 -2.61 -2.86 -12.41
N GLN A 232 -2.05 -2.59 -13.59
CA GLN A 232 -1.33 -3.57 -14.38
C GLN A 232 0.16 -3.33 -14.37
N MET A 233 0.92 -4.40 -14.22
CA MET A 233 2.37 -4.42 -14.31
C MET A 233 2.81 -5.32 -15.47
N SER A 234 3.93 -4.94 -16.09
CA SER A 234 4.64 -5.74 -17.09
C SER A 234 6.09 -5.91 -16.66
N VAL A 235 6.73 -6.98 -17.11
CA VAL A 235 8.17 -7.18 -16.95
C VAL A 235 8.79 -7.59 -18.27
N THR A 236 9.97 -7.02 -18.57
CA THR A 236 10.71 -7.28 -19.79
C THR A 236 11.70 -8.43 -19.63
N GLU A 237 12.26 -8.88 -20.73
CA GLU A 237 13.52 -9.63 -20.75
C GLU A 237 14.62 -8.86 -19.99
N PRO A 238 15.70 -9.53 -19.52
CA PRO A 238 16.82 -8.86 -18.89
C PRO A 238 17.67 -8.12 -19.93
N VAL A 239 18.07 -6.90 -19.57
CA VAL A 239 19.01 -6.06 -20.34
C VAL A 239 20.10 -5.55 -19.40
N PRO A 240 21.23 -5.03 -19.91
CA PRO A 240 22.28 -4.47 -19.06
C PRO A 240 21.70 -3.50 -18.02
N TYR A 241 22.20 -3.56 -16.78
CA TYR A 241 21.70 -2.73 -15.67
C TYR A 241 22.19 -1.29 -15.84
N ILE A 242 21.32 -0.41 -16.28
CA ILE A 242 21.63 1.00 -16.60
C ILE A 242 20.81 2.00 -15.78
N PHE A 243 19.60 1.61 -15.32
CA PHE A 243 18.74 2.50 -14.55
C PHE A 243 18.92 2.26 -13.05
N LYS A 244 19.68 3.14 -12.41
CA LYS A 244 19.91 3.04 -10.97
C LYS A 244 18.66 3.43 -10.16
N SER A 245 18.00 4.56 -10.52
CA SER A 245 16.78 4.99 -9.83
C SER A 245 15.51 4.43 -10.48
N SER A 246 14.47 4.23 -9.68
CA SER A 246 13.14 4.07 -10.22
C SER A 246 12.65 5.39 -10.82
N MET A 247 11.92 5.33 -11.94
CA MET A 247 11.43 6.52 -12.66
C MET A 247 9.94 6.45 -12.91
N GLY A 248 9.29 7.63 -12.99
CA GLY A 248 7.89 7.72 -13.40
C GLY A 248 7.55 9.07 -14.00
N VAL A 249 6.61 9.07 -14.95
CA VAL A 249 6.04 10.29 -15.53
C VAL A 249 4.94 10.80 -14.60
N PHE A 250 5.04 12.04 -14.19
CA PHE A 250 3.99 12.79 -13.52
C PHE A 250 3.14 13.49 -14.56
N THR A 251 1.84 13.21 -14.55
CA THR A 251 0.89 13.77 -15.50
C THR A 251 -0.54 13.58 -15.01
N SER A 252 -1.43 14.49 -15.37
CA SER A 252 -2.88 14.35 -15.21
C SER A 252 -3.51 13.46 -16.31
N ILE A 253 -2.77 13.21 -17.41
CA ILE A 253 -3.23 12.39 -18.54
C ILE A 253 -2.90 10.93 -18.27
N LYS A 254 -3.89 10.16 -17.79
CA LYS A 254 -3.72 8.75 -17.38
C LYS A 254 -3.05 7.87 -18.44
N GLN A 255 -3.23 8.17 -19.73
CA GLN A 255 -2.64 7.43 -20.85
C GLN A 255 -1.13 7.66 -21.00
N GLU A 256 -0.60 8.79 -20.53
CA GLU A 256 0.82 9.11 -20.53
C GLU A 256 1.54 8.60 -19.28
N GLY A 257 0.78 8.28 -18.24
CA GLY A 257 1.32 7.81 -16.96
C GLY A 257 2.06 6.48 -17.11
N ILE A 258 3.35 6.49 -16.79
CA ILE A 258 4.22 5.31 -16.74
C ILE A 258 5.16 5.45 -15.56
N TYR A 259 5.52 4.33 -14.96
CA TYR A 259 6.63 4.22 -14.04
C TYR A 259 7.37 2.90 -14.27
N PHE A 260 8.68 2.91 -14.09
CA PHE A 260 9.49 1.72 -14.25
C PHE A 260 10.66 1.68 -13.26
N ARG A 261 11.16 0.49 -13.02
CA ARG A 261 12.41 0.23 -12.32
C ARG A 261 13.13 -0.94 -12.94
N GLN A 262 14.45 -0.89 -12.94
CA GLN A 262 15.26 -2.04 -13.30
C GLN A 262 15.73 -2.75 -12.05
N ILE A 263 15.59 -4.08 -12.04
CA ILE A 263 16.11 -4.91 -10.95
C ILE A 263 17.52 -5.38 -11.27
N PRO A 264 18.36 -5.77 -10.28
CA PRO A 264 19.75 -6.15 -10.51
C PRO A 264 19.97 -7.27 -11.55
N ARG A 265 18.96 -8.13 -11.77
CA ARG A 265 18.99 -9.17 -12.81
C ARG A 265 18.85 -8.62 -14.25
N GLY A 266 18.59 -7.33 -14.40
CA GLY A 266 18.45 -6.65 -15.69
C GLY A 266 17.02 -6.49 -16.19
N ASN A 267 16.04 -7.21 -15.64
CA ASN A 267 14.64 -7.05 -16.03
C ASN A 267 14.11 -5.66 -15.64
N ILE A 268 13.28 -5.06 -16.49
CA ILE A 268 12.58 -3.81 -16.22
C ILE A 268 11.13 -4.14 -15.87
N ILE A 269 10.71 -3.72 -14.68
CA ILE A 269 9.32 -3.78 -14.24
C ILE A 269 8.66 -2.45 -14.57
N ILE A 270 7.51 -2.50 -15.25
CA ILE A 270 6.80 -1.35 -15.77
C ILE A 270 5.38 -1.37 -15.24
N GLY A 271 4.90 -0.22 -14.79
CA GLY A 271 3.49 0.00 -14.44
C GLY A 271 2.99 1.31 -15.03
N GLY A 272 1.72 1.61 -14.80
CA GLY A 272 1.07 2.82 -15.31
C GLY A 272 -0.03 2.55 -16.32
N GLY A 273 -0.66 3.61 -16.77
CA GLY A 273 -1.88 3.58 -17.57
C GLY A 273 -3.15 3.43 -16.71
N PRO A 274 -4.35 3.53 -17.32
CA PRO A 274 -5.62 3.34 -16.62
C PRO A 274 -5.72 1.94 -16.02
N PRO A 275 -6.15 1.80 -14.74
CA PRO A 275 -6.33 0.48 -14.16
C PRO A 275 -7.44 -0.31 -14.87
N GLY A 276 -7.25 -1.61 -14.98
CA GLY A 276 -8.26 -2.53 -15.50
C GLY A 276 -9.37 -2.82 -14.49
N PRO A 277 -10.44 -3.54 -14.92
CA PRO A 277 -11.48 -3.99 -14.03
C PRO A 277 -10.94 -4.99 -13.02
N ALA A 278 -11.48 -4.92 -11.80
CA ALA A 278 -11.19 -5.87 -10.74
C ALA A 278 -12.49 -6.28 -10.06
N ASP A 279 -12.57 -7.56 -9.72
CA ASP A 279 -13.70 -8.14 -9.00
C ASP A 279 -13.22 -8.58 -7.60
N ALA A 280 -13.76 -7.93 -6.57
CA ALA A 280 -13.46 -8.25 -5.19
C ALA A 280 -14.02 -9.62 -4.77
N LEU A 281 -15.12 -10.09 -5.37
CA LEU A 281 -15.72 -11.40 -5.03
C LEU A 281 -14.83 -12.54 -5.51
N THR A 282 -14.43 -12.52 -6.78
CA THR A 282 -13.53 -13.54 -7.35
C THR A 282 -12.05 -13.29 -7.01
N ARG A 283 -11.73 -12.14 -6.43
CA ARG A 283 -10.37 -11.71 -6.06
C ARG A 283 -9.42 -11.62 -7.26
N ARG A 284 -9.96 -11.28 -8.41
CA ARG A 284 -9.22 -11.21 -9.68
C ARG A 284 -9.28 -9.81 -10.27
N ALA A 285 -8.20 -9.45 -10.93
CA ALA A 285 -8.12 -8.26 -11.76
C ALA A 285 -7.71 -8.66 -13.17
N SER A 286 -8.29 -8.00 -14.17
CA SER A 286 -8.06 -8.32 -15.57
C SER A 286 -6.86 -7.56 -16.11
N VAL A 287 -6.03 -8.25 -16.88
CA VAL A 287 -4.99 -7.66 -17.72
C VAL A 287 -5.65 -7.10 -18.97
N LEU A 288 -5.36 -5.85 -19.31
CA LEU A 288 -5.80 -5.21 -20.54
C LEU A 288 -4.64 -5.18 -21.54
N PRO A 289 -4.71 -5.90 -22.69
CA PRO A 289 -3.63 -5.92 -23.68
C PRO A 289 -3.22 -4.52 -24.15
N ILE A 290 -4.18 -3.60 -24.30
CA ILE A 290 -3.92 -2.21 -24.68
C ILE A 290 -3.01 -1.48 -23.66
N ASN A 291 -3.06 -1.82 -22.37
CA ASN A 291 -2.18 -1.22 -21.38
C ASN A 291 -0.73 -1.70 -21.55
N THR A 292 -0.51 -2.96 -21.94
CA THR A 292 0.83 -3.45 -22.26
C THR A 292 1.43 -2.66 -23.42
N VAL A 293 0.66 -2.45 -24.49
CA VAL A 293 1.09 -1.66 -25.65
C VAL A 293 1.39 -0.22 -25.23
N ARG A 294 0.52 0.40 -24.43
CA ARG A 294 0.74 1.76 -23.91
C ARG A 294 2.00 1.85 -23.05
N GLN A 295 2.20 0.92 -22.14
CA GLN A 295 3.37 0.90 -21.25
C GLN A 295 4.66 0.87 -22.07
N ILE A 296 4.75 0.04 -23.11
CA ILE A 296 5.93 -0.01 -23.99
C ILE A 296 6.06 1.28 -24.81
N ALA A 297 4.97 1.80 -25.35
CA ALA A 297 5.00 3.05 -26.10
C ALA A 297 5.50 4.22 -25.25
N GLN A 298 5.00 4.34 -24.01
CA GLN A 298 5.43 5.38 -23.07
C GLN A 298 6.87 5.16 -22.57
N LEU A 299 7.30 3.91 -22.37
CA LEU A 299 8.71 3.64 -22.04
C LEU A 299 9.64 4.08 -23.16
N ARG A 300 9.28 3.79 -24.43
CA ARG A 300 10.04 4.22 -25.61
C ARG A 300 10.06 5.74 -25.78
N ARG A 301 8.95 6.41 -25.49
CA ARG A 301 8.88 7.88 -25.48
C ARG A 301 9.81 8.47 -24.41
N LEU A 302 9.80 7.89 -23.22
CA LEU A 302 10.60 8.35 -22.09
C LEU A 302 12.09 8.00 -22.26
N VAL A 303 12.39 6.81 -22.76
CA VAL A 303 13.75 6.30 -22.97
C VAL A 303 13.85 5.66 -24.36
N PRO A 304 14.13 6.44 -25.42
CA PRO A 304 14.13 5.94 -26.80
C PRO A 304 15.05 4.74 -27.06
N ALA A 305 16.16 4.63 -26.33
CA ALA A 305 17.09 3.49 -26.43
C ALA A 305 16.46 2.14 -26.03
N MET A 306 15.31 2.15 -25.32
CA MET A 306 14.58 0.95 -24.92
C MET A 306 13.57 0.46 -25.97
N ALA A 307 13.69 0.90 -27.21
CA ALA A 307 12.79 0.52 -28.29
C ALA A 307 12.68 -1.00 -28.55
N PRO A 308 13.75 -1.80 -28.48
CA PRO A 308 13.71 -3.22 -28.86
C PRO A 308 13.39 -4.20 -27.71
N LEU A 309 12.71 -3.78 -26.65
CA LEU A 309 12.41 -4.64 -25.49
C LEU A 309 11.24 -5.58 -25.73
N HIS A 310 11.36 -6.83 -25.25
CA HIS A 310 10.29 -7.80 -25.22
C HIS A 310 9.69 -7.91 -23.83
N VAL A 311 8.36 -7.89 -23.75
CA VAL A 311 7.61 -8.17 -22.52
C VAL A 311 7.50 -9.69 -22.36
N ILE A 312 7.97 -10.21 -21.23
CA ILE A 312 7.95 -11.66 -20.94
C ILE A 312 6.80 -12.08 -20.01
N ARG A 313 6.25 -11.12 -19.24
CA ARG A 313 5.11 -11.38 -18.36
C ARG A 313 4.33 -10.11 -18.08
N VAL A 314 3.01 -10.27 -17.93
CA VAL A 314 2.07 -9.23 -17.51
C VAL A 314 1.21 -9.77 -16.36
N TRP A 315 0.89 -8.92 -15.38
CA TRP A 315 -0.03 -9.27 -14.29
C TRP A 315 -0.82 -8.07 -13.81
N SER A 316 -1.89 -8.33 -13.12
CA SER A 316 -2.70 -7.33 -12.43
C SER A 316 -3.14 -7.89 -11.08
N GLY A 317 -3.49 -7.03 -10.13
CA GLY A 317 -4.00 -7.44 -8.83
C GLY A 317 -5.07 -6.47 -8.34
N VAL A 318 -5.91 -6.97 -7.41
CA VAL A 318 -7.00 -6.18 -6.84
C VAL A 318 -6.44 -5.16 -5.86
N GLU A 319 -6.67 -3.90 -6.12
CA GLU A 319 -6.31 -2.78 -5.26
C GLU A 319 -7.55 -1.94 -4.93
N SER A 320 -7.53 -1.28 -3.78
CA SER A 320 -8.64 -0.47 -3.29
C SER A 320 -8.39 1.02 -3.46
N TYR A 321 -9.42 1.72 -3.93
CA TYR A 321 -9.42 3.16 -4.15
C TYR A 321 -10.57 3.82 -3.42
N LEU A 322 -10.30 4.98 -2.83
CA LEU A 322 -11.28 5.87 -2.24
C LEU A 322 -11.48 7.12 -3.12
N PRO A 323 -12.63 7.79 -3.06
CA PRO A 323 -12.93 8.93 -3.94
C PRO A 323 -11.93 10.09 -3.82
N ASP A 324 -11.41 10.32 -2.62
CA ASP A 324 -10.42 11.35 -2.29
C ASP A 324 -8.97 10.87 -2.45
N ASN A 325 -8.75 9.60 -2.77
CA ASN A 325 -7.47 8.90 -2.82
C ASN A 325 -6.68 8.87 -1.49
N GLU A 326 -7.26 9.33 -0.38
CA GLU A 326 -6.66 9.27 0.94
C GLU A 326 -7.08 7.98 1.67
N PRO A 327 -6.15 7.30 2.40
CA PRO A 327 -6.49 6.08 3.13
C PRO A 327 -7.37 6.37 4.35
N VAL A 328 -8.03 5.33 4.85
CA VAL A 328 -8.61 5.32 6.20
C VAL A 328 -7.56 4.76 7.16
N ILE A 329 -7.16 5.54 8.15
CA ILE A 329 -6.18 5.14 9.18
C ILE A 329 -6.62 5.72 10.52
N GLY A 330 -6.62 4.89 11.57
CA GLY A 330 -6.89 5.32 12.94
C GLY A 330 -8.05 4.61 13.59
N ARG A 331 -8.69 5.26 14.54
CA ARG A 331 -9.82 4.71 15.31
C ARG A 331 -11.10 4.71 14.49
N SER A 332 -11.97 3.74 14.78
CA SER A 332 -13.38 3.85 14.45
C SER A 332 -13.97 5.12 15.09
N SER A 333 -14.94 5.75 14.43
CA SER A 333 -15.66 6.90 14.98
C SER A 333 -16.88 6.49 15.83
N THR A 334 -17.26 5.22 15.78
CA THR A 334 -18.47 4.69 16.45
C THR A 334 -18.17 3.63 17.51
N THR A 335 -17.00 2.97 17.47
CA THR A 335 -16.74 1.78 18.26
C THR A 335 -15.36 1.83 18.93
N ASP A 336 -15.34 1.91 20.24
CA ASP A 336 -14.11 1.92 21.02
C ASP A 336 -13.35 0.58 20.89
N GLY A 337 -12.00 0.68 20.77
CA GLY A 337 -11.11 -0.45 20.59
C GLY A 337 -11.04 -0.99 19.16
N LEU A 338 -11.76 -0.36 18.20
CA LEU A 338 -11.70 -0.70 16.79
C LEU A 338 -10.82 0.28 16.01
N PHE A 339 -9.94 -0.27 15.15
CA PHE A 339 -8.98 0.49 14.36
C PHE A 339 -8.97 0.06 12.88
N TYR A 340 -8.54 0.97 12.01
CA TYR A 340 -8.56 0.80 10.57
C TYR A 340 -7.23 1.14 9.90
N ALA A 341 -6.86 0.38 8.85
CA ALA A 341 -5.84 0.77 7.87
C ALA A 341 -6.14 0.13 6.51
N PHE A 342 -6.84 0.87 5.63
CA PHE A 342 -7.20 0.40 4.29
C PHE A 342 -7.43 1.56 3.30
N GLY A 343 -7.65 1.24 2.01
CA GLY A 343 -8.04 2.23 1.01
C GLY A 343 -6.90 3.12 0.49
N PHE A 344 -5.70 2.57 0.33
CA PHE A 344 -4.48 3.35 0.05
C PHE A 344 -4.32 3.86 -1.39
N SER A 345 -5.24 3.57 -2.30
CA SER A 345 -5.33 4.18 -3.64
C SER A 345 -4.00 4.21 -4.41
N GLY A 346 -3.29 3.07 -4.48
CA GLY A 346 -1.99 2.94 -5.16
C GLY A 346 -0.77 3.38 -4.34
N SER A 347 -0.97 3.85 -3.12
CA SER A 347 0.11 4.45 -2.31
C SER A 347 0.51 3.65 -1.07
N GLY A 348 -0.02 2.43 -0.87
CA GLY A 348 0.11 1.67 0.39
C GLY A 348 1.48 1.05 0.64
N PHE A 349 2.19 0.58 -0.38
CA PHE A 349 3.36 -0.26 -0.16
C PHE A 349 4.46 0.44 0.66
N GLN A 350 4.92 1.61 0.22
CA GLN A 350 5.98 2.34 0.91
C GLN A 350 5.56 2.79 2.32
N ILE A 351 4.33 3.29 2.48
CA ILE A 351 3.88 3.87 3.75
C ILE A 351 3.51 2.80 4.80
N GLY A 352 3.34 1.54 4.37
CA GLY A 352 2.84 0.45 5.21
C GLY A 352 3.57 0.28 6.54
N PRO A 353 4.91 0.18 6.58
CA PRO A 353 5.63 0.09 7.85
C PRO A 353 5.38 1.27 8.80
N GLY A 354 5.34 2.50 8.28
CA GLY A 354 5.05 3.69 9.08
C GLY A 354 3.63 3.72 9.62
N VAL A 355 2.65 3.25 8.83
CA VAL A 355 1.25 3.09 9.27
C VAL A 355 1.16 2.02 10.36
N GLY A 356 1.79 0.85 10.15
CA GLY A 356 1.78 -0.23 11.15
C GLY A 356 2.40 0.20 12.48
N GLU A 357 3.52 0.94 12.45
CA GLU A 357 4.15 1.49 13.64
C GLU A 357 3.26 2.53 14.34
N THR A 358 2.61 3.41 13.56
CA THR A 358 1.70 4.43 14.08
C THR A 358 0.47 3.82 14.73
N LEU A 359 -0.13 2.79 14.12
CA LEU A 359 -1.25 2.06 14.71
C LEU A 359 -0.83 1.29 15.96
N ALA A 360 0.32 0.63 15.93
CA ALA A 360 0.84 -0.08 17.11
C ALA A 360 1.05 0.87 18.29
N GLU A 361 1.56 2.07 18.04
CA GLU A 361 1.72 3.12 19.05
C GLU A 361 0.36 3.58 19.59
N LEU A 362 -0.60 3.87 18.70
CA LEU A 362 -1.94 4.31 19.06
C LEU A 362 -2.71 3.26 19.89
N ILE A 363 -2.55 1.97 19.55
CA ILE A 363 -3.19 0.85 20.23
C ILE A 363 -2.59 0.64 21.61
N ASP A 364 -1.25 0.67 21.71
CA ASP A 364 -0.51 0.39 22.94
C ASP A 364 -0.64 1.52 23.99
N THR A 365 -0.55 2.78 23.52
CA THR A 365 -0.49 3.95 24.42
C THR A 365 -1.75 4.82 24.45
N GLY A 366 -2.68 4.58 23.54
CA GLY A 366 -3.84 5.43 23.34
C GLY A 366 -3.57 6.71 22.53
N ASN A 367 -2.31 6.98 22.12
CA ASN A 367 -1.94 8.20 21.40
C ASN A 367 -0.82 7.95 20.38
N THR A 368 -0.64 8.90 19.44
CA THR A 368 0.48 8.95 18.49
C THR A 368 0.80 10.40 18.14
N PRO A 369 2.08 10.77 17.96
CA PRO A 369 2.47 12.12 17.55
C PRO A 369 2.15 12.43 16.08
N ILE A 370 1.76 11.43 15.29
CA ILE A 370 1.39 11.64 13.89
C ILE A 370 -0.11 11.98 13.82
N PRO A 371 -0.49 13.15 13.28
CA PRO A 371 -1.90 13.53 13.12
C PRO A 371 -2.64 12.54 12.21
N LEU A 372 -3.75 11.97 12.68
CA LEU A 372 -4.58 11.02 11.94
C LEU A 372 -5.92 11.59 11.50
N ASP A 373 -6.27 12.81 11.90
CA ASP A 373 -7.54 13.46 11.53
C ASP A 373 -7.81 13.48 10.02
N PRO A 374 -6.82 13.76 9.13
CA PRO A 374 -7.03 13.71 7.69
C PRO A 374 -7.44 12.32 7.16
N PHE A 375 -7.14 11.26 7.93
CA PHE A 375 -7.37 9.87 7.54
C PHE A 375 -8.54 9.23 8.29
N SER A 376 -9.27 10.02 9.10
CA SER A 376 -10.42 9.51 9.87
C SER A 376 -11.49 8.93 8.96
N VAL A 377 -12.09 7.81 9.38
CA VAL A 377 -13.24 7.20 8.72
C VAL A 377 -14.47 8.12 8.76
N SER A 378 -14.58 8.98 9.76
CA SER A 378 -15.71 9.91 9.95
C SER A 378 -15.94 10.87 8.76
N ARG A 379 -14.91 11.10 7.90
CA ARG A 379 -15.07 11.89 6.68
C ARG A 379 -16.04 11.29 5.66
N PHE A 380 -16.39 10.01 5.83
CA PHE A 380 -17.40 9.31 5.03
C PHE A 380 -18.78 9.20 5.71
N ALA A 381 -19.03 9.89 6.82
CA ALA A 381 -20.30 9.83 7.56
C ALA A 381 -21.53 10.21 6.70
N ALA A 382 -21.38 11.19 5.78
CA ALA A 382 -22.45 11.56 4.85
C ALA A 382 -22.78 10.44 3.85
N PHE A 383 -21.80 9.63 3.45
CA PHE A 383 -22.01 8.45 2.62
C PHE A 383 -22.79 7.36 3.36
N ALA A 384 -22.50 7.15 4.64
CA ALA A 384 -23.22 6.23 5.52
C ALA A 384 -24.72 6.57 5.58
N SER A 385 -25.05 7.87 5.74
CA SER A 385 -26.44 8.35 5.83
C SER A 385 -27.21 8.14 4.51
N SER A 386 -26.56 8.29 3.36
CA SER A 386 -27.19 8.11 2.04
C SER A 386 -27.41 6.62 1.69
N SER A 387 -26.53 5.73 2.12
CA SER A 387 -26.64 4.27 1.87
C SER A 387 -27.75 3.60 2.71
N GLN A 388 -28.05 4.13 3.89
CA GLN A 388 -29.17 3.66 4.70
C GLN A 388 -30.56 4.10 4.18
N ALA A 389 -30.60 5.12 3.31
CA ALA A 389 -31.86 5.64 2.75
C ALA A 389 -32.34 4.90 1.48
N GLN A 390 -31.57 3.97 0.93
CA GLN A 390 -32.00 3.14 -0.20
C GLN A 390 -32.33 1.72 0.27
N PRO A 391 -33.63 1.34 0.38
CA PRO A 391 -33.98 -0.05 0.55
C PRO A 391 -33.57 -0.83 -0.68
N VAL A 392 -32.88 -1.96 -0.47
CA VAL A 392 -32.53 -2.93 -1.50
C VAL A 392 -33.80 -3.31 -2.25
N ALA A 393 -33.98 -2.80 -3.47
CA ALA A 393 -35.01 -3.27 -4.37
C ALA A 393 -34.68 -4.73 -4.69
N ALA A 394 -35.49 -5.63 -4.17
CA ALA A 394 -35.45 -7.05 -4.52
C ALA A 394 -35.76 -7.17 -6.01
N THR A 395 -34.73 -7.44 -6.81
CA THR A 395 -34.92 -7.90 -8.18
C THR A 395 -35.34 -9.35 -8.14
N SER A 396 -36.62 -9.57 -8.39
CA SER A 396 -37.22 -10.87 -8.71
C SER A 396 -36.64 -11.46 -10.00
#